data_eef61de6cfba4e5133db74a550a941a4
#
_entry.id   eef61de6cfba4e5133db74a550a941a4
#
_cell.length_a   1.000
_cell.length_b   1.000
_cell.length_c   1.000
_cell.angle_alpha   90.00
_cell.angle_beta   90.00
_cell.angle_gamma   90.00
#
_symmetry.space_group_name_H-M   'P 1'
#
loop_
_entity.id
_entity.type
_entity.pdbx_description
1 polymer ?
#
loop_
_entity_poly.entity_id
_entity_poly.type
_entity_poly.pdbx_seq_one_letter_code
_entity_poly.pdbx_strand_id
1 'polypeptide(L)'
;MGKVYFVRHGQSLWNVENKICGATDIPLTETGHRQAIETGEKIRALGIQADEILYSPLQRAADTARRIAEITGLPAREEPRLTEQNFGVWESTPRDGAEFRRAKENFCCSYGGGESMLRVAQRIYNLLDELRAQPDRTCILVAHNGIARVVKSYFSDMTNSEYAAFGVKNCEVLEFSFDGKAE
;
A
#
# COMPACT_ATOMS: atom_id res chain seq x y z
N MET A 1 12.98 -12.07 -14.43
CA MET A 1 11.77 -12.48 -13.71
C MET A 1 11.17 -11.31 -12.96
N GLY A 2 9.85 -11.10 -13.09
CA GLY A 2 9.16 -9.90 -12.62
C GLY A 2 9.19 -9.76 -11.11
N LYS A 3 9.29 -8.51 -10.67
CA LYS A 3 9.28 -8.12 -9.25
C LYS A 3 8.20 -7.08 -8.99
N VAL A 4 7.79 -7.00 -7.75
CA VAL A 4 6.95 -5.93 -7.24
C VAL A 4 7.71 -5.21 -6.14
N TYR A 5 7.92 -3.92 -6.31
CA TYR A 5 8.37 -3.03 -5.23
C TYR A 5 7.15 -2.33 -4.66
N PHE A 6 6.90 -2.50 -3.38
CA PHE A 6 5.79 -1.84 -2.71
C PHE A 6 6.30 -0.63 -1.92
N VAL A 7 5.65 0.52 -2.09
CA VAL A 7 5.94 1.77 -1.39
C VAL A 7 4.69 2.25 -0.68
N ARG A 8 4.75 2.41 0.63
CA ARG A 8 3.69 3.09 1.36
C ARG A 8 3.78 4.59 1.12
N HIS A 9 2.66 5.27 0.93
CA HIS A 9 2.60 6.73 0.80
C HIS A 9 3.34 7.48 1.92
N GLY A 10 3.78 8.71 1.65
CA GLY A 10 4.39 9.62 2.62
C GLY A 10 3.46 9.98 3.78
N GLN A 11 3.98 10.65 4.79
CA GLN A 11 3.20 11.06 5.96
C GLN A 11 2.01 11.94 5.53
N SER A 12 0.80 11.57 5.96
CA SER A 12 -0.44 12.35 5.77
C SER A 12 -0.85 13.08 7.05
N LEU A 13 -1.77 14.04 6.95
CA LEU A 13 -2.31 14.75 8.11
C LEU A 13 -2.87 13.80 9.16
N TRP A 14 -3.62 12.77 8.75
CA TRP A 14 -4.19 11.80 9.70
C TRP A 14 -3.17 10.82 10.26
N ASN A 15 -2.00 10.69 9.65
CA ASN A 15 -0.88 9.98 10.29
C ASN A 15 -0.38 10.77 11.52
N VAL A 16 -0.26 12.09 11.41
CA VAL A 16 0.14 12.98 12.52
C VAL A 16 -0.92 13.00 13.62
N GLU A 17 -2.19 13.06 13.24
CA GLU A 17 -3.32 13.08 14.17
C GLU A 17 -3.66 11.71 14.78
N ASN A 18 -2.93 10.66 14.43
CA ASN A 18 -3.16 9.27 14.87
C ASN A 18 -4.57 8.77 14.58
N LYS A 19 -5.16 9.20 13.45
CA LYS A 19 -6.49 8.77 13.01
C LYS A 19 -6.43 7.60 12.03
N ILE A 20 -7.48 6.79 12.02
CA ILE A 20 -7.70 5.75 11.01
C ILE A 20 -8.04 6.44 9.69
N CYS A 21 -7.23 6.15 8.68
CA CYS A 21 -7.36 6.70 7.34
C CYS A 21 -7.44 5.56 6.33
N GLY A 22 -8.64 5.24 5.92
CA GLY A 22 -8.92 4.26 4.88
C GLY A 22 -9.22 4.93 3.54
N ALA A 23 -10.47 4.83 3.09
CA ALA A 23 -10.90 5.41 1.82
C ALA A 23 -11.06 6.95 1.85
N THR A 24 -11.05 7.58 3.03
CA THR A 24 -11.08 9.04 3.13
C THR A 24 -9.85 9.65 2.50
N ASP A 25 -10.04 10.65 1.64
CA ASP A 25 -8.96 11.26 0.88
C ASP A 25 -8.32 12.43 1.65
N ILE A 26 -7.17 12.17 2.25
CA ILE A 26 -6.42 13.08 3.12
C ILE A 26 -5.05 13.37 2.48
N PRO A 27 -4.61 14.67 2.43
CA PRO A 27 -3.36 15.06 1.79
C PRO A 27 -2.12 14.65 2.59
N LEU A 28 -0.97 14.68 1.91
CA LEU A 28 0.34 14.62 2.54
C LEU A 28 0.61 15.87 3.37
N THR A 29 1.47 15.72 4.37
CA THR A 29 2.15 16.85 5.02
C THR A 29 3.37 17.27 4.19
N GLU A 30 4.00 18.43 4.52
CA GLU A 30 5.28 18.80 3.91
C GLU A 30 6.36 17.73 4.14
N THR A 31 6.36 17.12 5.33
CA THR A 31 7.24 15.98 5.62
C THR A 31 6.94 14.80 4.71
N GLY A 32 5.67 14.52 4.42
CA GLY A 32 5.28 13.46 3.49
C GLY A 32 5.76 13.70 2.06
N HIS A 33 5.68 14.94 1.58
CA HIS A 33 6.24 15.32 0.27
C HIS A 33 7.77 15.15 0.21
N ARG A 34 8.48 15.56 1.27
CA ARG A 34 9.92 15.38 1.37
C ARG A 34 10.33 13.90 1.40
N GLN A 35 9.61 13.08 2.18
CA GLN A 35 9.79 11.64 2.20
C GLN A 35 9.60 10.99 0.82
N ALA A 36 8.62 11.47 0.04
CA ALA A 36 8.39 10.97 -1.31
C ALA A 36 9.56 11.29 -2.26
N ILE A 37 10.14 12.49 -2.14
CA ILE A 37 11.35 12.90 -2.90
C ILE A 37 12.54 12.00 -2.53
N GLU A 38 12.85 11.88 -1.24
CA GLU A 38 13.93 11.02 -0.73
C GLU A 38 13.77 9.56 -1.19
N THR A 39 12.54 9.08 -1.28
CA THR A 39 12.24 7.73 -1.78
C THR A 39 12.53 7.59 -3.27
N GLY A 40 12.17 8.57 -4.07
CA GLY A 40 12.52 8.61 -5.50
C GLY A 40 14.03 8.59 -5.71
N GLU A 41 14.77 9.38 -4.93
CA GLU A 41 16.23 9.42 -4.95
C GLU A 41 16.85 8.08 -4.54
N LYS A 42 16.31 7.45 -3.50
CA LYS A 42 16.73 6.12 -3.04
C LYS A 42 16.51 5.05 -4.10
N ILE A 43 15.33 5.02 -4.73
CA ILE A 43 15.00 4.08 -5.82
C ILE A 43 16.00 4.24 -6.96
N ARG A 44 16.29 5.48 -7.37
CA ARG A 44 17.27 5.80 -8.41
C ARG A 44 18.69 5.38 -8.01
N ALA A 45 19.11 5.67 -6.79
CA ALA A 45 20.45 5.36 -6.28
C ALA A 45 20.69 3.83 -6.15
N LEU A 46 19.64 3.07 -5.80
CA LEU A 46 19.69 1.61 -5.74
C LEU A 46 19.66 0.96 -7.14
N GLY A 47 19.49 1.73 -8.20
CA GLY A 47 19.40 1.21 -9.56
C GLY A 47 18.21 0.30 -9.80
N ILE A 48 17.11 0.50 -9.07
CA ILE A 48 15.89 -0.30 -9.24
C ILE A 48 15.35 -0.07 -10.65
N GLN A 49 15.38 -1.13 -11.45
CA GLN A 49 14.80 -1.13 -12.79
C GLN A 49 13.34 -1.56 -12.70
N ALA A 50 12.44 -0.64 -12.99
CA ALA A 50 11.01 -0.91 -13.07
C ALA A 50 10.46 -0.37 -14.38
N ASP A 51 9.37 -0.98 -14.85
CA ASP A 51 8.73 -0.59 -16.12
C ASP A 51 7.72 0.54 -15.89
N GLU A 52 7.07 0.54 -14.73
CA GLU A 52 6.07 1.55 -14.39
C GLU A 52 5.80 1.65 -12.89
N ILE A 53 5.15 2.74 -12.51
CA ILE A 53 4.58 2.97 -11.19
C ILE A 53 3.06 2.84 -11.26
N LEU A 54 2.47 1.94 -10.50
CA LEU A 54 1.03 1.82 -10.28
C LEU A 54 0.68 2.44 -8.93
N TYR A 55 -0.30 3.34 -8.89
CA TYR A 55 -0.60 4.04 -7.64
C TYR A 55 -2.09 4.11 -7.32
N SER A 56 -2.41 4.12 -6.03
CA SER A 56 -3.75 4.36 -5.53
C SER A 56 -4.26 5.75 -5.92
N PRO A 57 -5.54 5.90 -6.30
CA PRO A 57 -6.14 7.19 -6.65
C PRO A 57 -6.18 8.20 -5.50
N LEU A 58 -6.06 7.74 -4.24
CA LEU A 58 -6.07 8.65 -3.09
C LEU A 58 -4.86 9.59 -3.12
N GLN A 59 -5.12 10.90 -2.96
CA GLN A 59 -4.14 11.96 -3.21
C GLN A 59 -2.79 11.73 -2.48
N ARG A 60 -2.78 11.21 -1.25
CA ARG A 60 -1.55 10.93 -0.52
C ARG A 60 -0.63 9.90 -1.22
N ALA A 61 -1.23 8.91 -1.88
CA ALA A 61 -0.48 7.92 -2.66
C ALA A 61 -0.14 8.46 -4.07
N ALA A 62 -1.08 9.14 -4.70
CA ALA A 62 -0.88 9.77 -6.00
C ALA A 62 0.23 10.82 -5.96
N ASP A 63 0.27 11.69 -4.94
CA ASP A 63 1.32 12.69 -4.78
C ASP A 63 2.68 12.05 -4.49
N THR A 64 2.70 10.98 -3.66
CA THR A 64 3.93 10.20 -3.45
C THR A 64 4.44 9.61 -4.76
N ALA A 65 3.57 8.98 -5.55
CA ALA A 65 3.94 8.38 -6.82
C ALA A 65 4.43 9.40 -7.85
N ARG A 66 3.80 10.57 -7.93
CA ARG A 66 4.24 11.66 -8.83
C ARG A 66 5.65 12.12 -8.50
N ARG A 67 5.98 12.32 -7.21
CA ARG A 67 7.34 12.70 -6.81
C ARG A 67 8.37 11.63 -7.16
N ILE A 68 8.04 10.36 -6.96
CA ILE A 68 8.91 9.25 -7.36
C ILE A 68 9.08 9.24 -8.88
N ALA A 69 8.00 9.40 -9.66
CA ALA A 69 8.03 9.42 -11.11
C ALA A 69 8.88 10.58 -11.67
N GLU A 70 8.73 11.79 -11.11
CA GLU A 70 9.54 12.98 -11.48
C GLU A 70 11.05 12.72 -11.33
N ILE A 71 11.46 11.98 -10.30
CA ILE A 71 12.88 11.73 -10.00
C ILE A 71 13.44 10.55 -10.78
N THR A 72 12.64 9.51 -10.95
CA THR A 72 13.08 8.26 -11.62
C THR A 72 12.88 8.29 -13.13
N GLY A 73 12.00 9.15 -13.64
CA GLY A 73 11.61 9.17 -15.05
C GLY A 73 10.66 8.04 -15.45
N LEU A 74 10.20 7.24 -14.49
CA LEU A 74 9.31 6.12 -14.77
C LEU A 74 7.89 6.61 -15.10
N PRO A 75 7.20 5.96 -16.08
CA PRO A 75 5.79 6.24 -16.31
C PRO A 75 4.97 5.82 -15.09
N ALA A 76 3.95 6.62 -14.77
CA ALA A 76 3.09 6.36 -13.62
C ALA A 76 1.62 6.40 -14.06
N ARG A 77 0.83 5.43 -13.61
CA ARG A 77 -0.62 5.39 -13.85
C ARG A 77 -1.40 4.98 -12.61
N GLU A 78 -2.60 5.47 -12.55
CA GLU A 78 -3.56 5.14 -11.51
C GLU A 78 -4.01 3.67 -11.62
N GLU A 79 -4.10 3.00 -10.47
CA GLU A 79 -4.62 1.65 -10.32
C GLU A 79 -5.66 1.64 -9.18
N PRO A 80 -6.94 1.69 -9.49
CA PRO A 80 -8.01 1.80 -8.48
C PRO A 80 -8.03 0.66 -7.45
N ARG A 81 -7.52 -0.52 -7.83
CA ARG A 81 -7.43 -1.67 -6.90
C ARG A 81 -6.46 -1.42 -5.74
N LEU A 82 -5.54 -0.43 -5.84
CA LEU A 82 -4.61 -0.05 -4.79
C LEU A 82 -5.21 0.92 -3.76
N THR A 83 -6.46 1.34 -3.90
CA THR A 83 -7.16 2.17 -2.89
C THR A 83 -7.13 1.49 -1.52
N GLU A 84 -6.92 2.26 -0.45
CA GLU A 84 -6.93 1.70 0.91
C GLU A 84 -8.30 1.10 1.27
N GLN A 85 -8.31 0.16 2.17
CA GLN A 85 -9.54 -0.42 2.72
C GLN A 85 -10.43 0.69 3.28
N ASN A 86 -11.71 0.66 2.91
CA ASN A 86 -12.71 1.52 3.54
C ASN A 86 -13.06 0.95 4.92
N PHE A 87 -12.68 1.65 5.98
CA PHE A 87 -12.93 1.23 7.35
C PHE A 87 -14.32 1.64 7.89
N GLY A 88 -15.22 2.15 7.04
CA GLY A 88 -16.60 2.45 7.40
C GLY A 88 -16.70 3.36 8.62
N VAL A 89 -17.39 2.90 9.66
CA VAL A 89 -17.61 3.69 10.90
C VAL A 89 -16.33 4.03 11.68
N TRP A 90 -15.22 3.37 11.37
CA TRP A 90 -13.93 3.61 12.03
C TRP A 90 -13.12 4.75 11.39
N GLU A 91 -13.49 5.22 10.19
CA GLU A 91 -12.79 6.35 9.55
C GLU A 91 -12.74 7.56 10.50
N SER A 92 -11.59 8.21 10.58
CA SER A 92 -11.27 9.34 11.46
C SER A 92 -11.24 9.09 12.98
N THR A 93 -11.52 7.88 13.44
CA THR A 93 -11.39 7.53 14.86
C THR A 93 -9.92 7.27 15.24
N PRO A 94 -9.56 7.28 16.55
CA PRO A 94 -8.21 6.99 16.99
C PRO A 94 -7.74 5.57 16.58
N ARG A 95 -6.52 5.48 16.05
CA ARG A 95 -5.96 4.24 15.52
C ARG A 95 -5.63 3.21 16.60
N ASP A 96 -5.34 3.63 17.80
CA ASP A 96 -4.92 2.81 18.93
C ASP A 96 -6.10 2.30 19.79
N GLY A 97 -7.34 2.54 19.36
CA GLY A 97 -8.55 2.05 20.01
C GLY A 97 -8.59 0.52 20.09
N ALA A 98 -8.91 -0.02 21.29
CA ALA A 98 -9.02 -1.46 21.50
C ALA A 98 -10.13 -2.11 20.65
N GLU A 99 -11.23 -1.40 20.45
CA GLU A 99 -12.36 -1.86 19.65
C GLU A 99 -11.99 -2.00 18.18
N PHE A 100 -11.28 -1.02 17.61
CA PHE A 100 -10.80 -1.12 16.23
C PHE A 100 -9.80 -2.27 16.04
N ARG A 101 -8.92 -2.51 17.04
CA ARG A 101 -8.00 -3.65 16.98
C ARG A 101 -8.74 -4.98 16.91
N ARG A 102 -9.81 -5.17 17.68
CA ARG A 102 -10.67 -6.37 17.63
C ARG A 102 -11.46 -6.43 16.32
N ALA A 103 -11.97 -5.29 15.83
CA ALA A 103 -12.72 -5.23 14.58
C ALA A 103 -11.87 -5.72 13.39
N LYS A 104 -10.59 -5.41 13.35
CA LYS A 104 -9.67 -5.86 12.30
C LYS A 104 -9.45 -7.37 12.23
N GLU A 105 -9.77 -8.11 13.27
CA GLU A 105 -9.70 -9.57 13.28
C GLU A 105 -10.90 -10.22 12.57
N ASN A 106 -11.95 -9.45 12.27
CA ASN A 106 -13.16 -9.91 11.60
C ASN A 106 -13.04 -9.70 10.08
N PHE A 107 -12.37 -10.59 9.39
CA PHE A 107 -12.05 -10.47 7.96
C PHE A 107 -13.27 -10.40 7.04
N CYS A 108 -14.42 -10.93 7.45
CA CYS A 108 -15.67 -10.90 6.70
C CYS A 108 -16.53 -9.67 6.98
N CYS A 109 -16.15 -8.84 7.96
CA CYS A 109 -16.94 -7.67 8.36
C CYS A 109 -16.62 -6.45 7.50
N SER A 110 -17.64 -5.70 7.05
CA SER A 110 -17.50 -4.48 6.26
C SER A 110 -17.52 -3.19 7.08
N TYR A 111 -17.46 -3.27 8.39
CA TYR A 111 -17.36 -2.12 9.30
C TYR A 111 -18.49 -1.09 9.17
N GLY A 112 -19.71 -1.53 8.94
CA GLY A 112 -20.85 -0.62 8.83
C GLY A 112 -20.81 0.28 7.59
N GLY A 113 -20.72 -0.32 6.41
CA GLY A 113 -20.74 0.40 5.13
C GLY A 113 -19.38 0.60 4.48
N GLY A 114 -18.33 0.04 5.06
CA GLY A 114 -16.99 -0.01 4.46
C GLY A 114 -16.73 -1.25 3.62
N GLU A 115 -15.49 -1.70 3.61
CA GLU A 115 -15.02 -2.85 2.82
C GLU A 115 -14.49 -3.95 3.74
N SER A 116 -14.88 -5.20 3.52
CA SER A 116 -14.31 -6.33 4.27
C SER A 116 -12.89 -6.64 3.81
N MET A 117 -12.07 -7.24 4.69
CA MET A 117 -10.72 -7.67 4.35
C MET A 117 -10.71 -8.67 3.18
N LEU A 118 -11.69 -9.56 3.10
CA LEU A 118 -11.77 -10.52 1.99
C LEU A 118 -11.99 -9.83 0.63
N ARG A 119 -12.73 -8.73 0.58
CA ARG A 119 -12.89 -7.95 -0.66
C ARG A 119 -11.59 -7.23 -1.04
N VAL A 120 -10.88 -6.68 -0.05
CA VAL A 120 -9.56 -6.08 -0.29
C VAL A 120 -8.60 -7.13 -0.83
N ALA A 121 -8.54 -8.31 -0.19
CA ALA A 121 -7.69 -9.41 -0.64
C ALA A 121 -8.03 -9.82 -2.08
N GLN A 122 -9.30 -9.96 -2.42
CA GLN A 122 -9.72 -10.33 -3.77
C GLN A 122 -9.18 -9.34 -4.83
N ARG A 123 -9.38 -8.03 -4.64
CA ARG A 123 -8.96 -7.04 -5.65
C ARG A 123 -7.44 -6.92 -5.77
N ILE A 124 -6.71 -7.07 -4.65
CA ILE A 124 -5.25 -7.03 -4.66
C ILE A 124 -4.66 -8.31 -5.25
N TYR A 125 -5.18 -9.48 -4.90
CA TYR A 125 -4.72 -10.75 -5.46
C TYR A 125 -4.95 -10.81 -6.97
N ASN A 126 -6.11 -10.34 -7.46
CA ASN A 126 -6.37 -10.22 -8.90
C ASN A 126 -5.32 -9.32 -9.60
N LEU A 127 -4.93 -8.20 -8.98
CA LEU A 127 -3.86 -7.35 -9.51
C LEU A 127 -2.52 -8.10 -9.55
N LEU A 128 -2.17 -8.78 -8.46
CA LEU A 128 -0.89 -9.49 -8.37
C LEU A 128 -0.83 -10.69 -9.32
N ASP A 129 -1.94 -11.40 -9.54
CA ASP A 129 -2.04 -12.49 -10.52
C ASP A 129 -1.83 -11.97 -11.96
N GLU A 130 -2.40 -10.80 -12.29
CA GLU A 130 -2.16 -10.15 -13.59
C GLU A 130 -0.70 -9.75 -13.78
N LEU A 131 -0.04 -9.23 -12.73
CA LEU A 131 1.39 -8.89 -12.76
C LEU A 131 2.25 -10.15 -12.86
N ARG A 132 1.91 -11.20 -12.12
CA ARG A 132 2.61 -12.50 -12.17
C ARG A 132 2.56 -13.15 -13.55
N ALA A 133 1.48 -12.95 -14.29
CA ALA A 133 1.35 -13.42 -15.68
C ALA A 133 2.29 -12.70 -16.66
N GLN A 134 3.02 -11.68 -16.22
CA GLN A 134 3.98 -10.89 -16.99
C GLN A 134 5.40 -11.05 -16.41
N PRO A 135 6.08 -12.20 -16.62
CA PRO A 135 7.26 -12.62 -15.87
C PRO A 135 8.49 -11.71 -16.04
N ASP A 136 8.53 -10.90 -17.08
CA ASP A 136 9.65 -9.97 -17.34
C ASP A 136 9.35 -8.54 -16.87
N ARG A 137 8.18 -8.32 -16.31
CA ARG A 137 7.73 -6.98 -15.88
C ARG A 137 7.98 -6.77 -14.40
N THR A 138 8.55 -5.62 -14.08
CA THR A 138 8.74 -5.13 -12.72
C THR A 138 7.94 -3.86 -12.49
N CYS A 139 7.13 -3.83 -11.44
CA CYS A 139 6.29 -2.67 -11.11
C CYS A 139 6.59 -2.13 -9.72
N ILE A 140 6.45 -0.80 -9.56
CA ILE A 140 6.42 -0.15 -8.25
C ILE A 140 4.95 0.11 -7.90
N LEU A 141 4.47 -0.42 -6.78
CA LEU A 141 3.12 -0.18 -6.27
C LEU A 141 3.17 0.88 -5.18
N VAL A 142 2.55 2.03 -5.38
CA VAL A 142 2.47 3.09 -4.36
C VAL A 142 1.07 3.08 -3.76
N ALA A 143 0.99 2.66 -2.49
CA ALA A 143 -0.30 2.43 -1.84
C ALA A 143 -0.25 2.67 -0.33
N HIS A 144 -0.91 1.85 0.46
CA HIS A 144 -1.26 2.10 1.85
C HIS A 144 -0.89 0.92 2.77
N ASN A 145 -0.92 1.16 4.08
CA ASN A 145 -0.51 0.16 5.06
C ASN A 145 -1.41 -1.10 5.08
N GLY A 146 -2.71 -0.95 4.91
CA GLY A 146 -3.64 -2.08 4.82
C GLY A 146 -3.37 -2.92 3.57
N ILE A 147 -3.11 -2.25 2.45
CA ILE A 147 -2.74 -2.91 1.18
C ILE A 147 -1.41 -3.65 1.29
N ALA A 148 -0.42 -3.08 2.01
CA ALA A 148 0.87 -3.75 2.24
C ALA A 148 0.73 -5.12 2.91
N ARG A 149 -0.23 -5.26 3.85
CA ARG A 149 -0.53 -6.55 4.52
C ARG A 149 -1.02 -7.60 3.53
N VAL A 150 -1.93 -7.18 2.66
CA VAL A 150 -2.49 -8.07 1.64
C VAL A 150 -1.44 -8.46 0.61
N VAL A 151 -0.62 -7.49 0.16
CA VAL A 151 0.50 -7.81 -0.75
C VAL A 151 1.45 -8.81 -0.08
N LYS A 152 1.86 -8.58 1.17
CA LYS A 152 2.74 -9.51 1.87
C LYS A 152 2.13 -10.91 1.99
N SER A 153 0.84 -11.04 2.30
CA SER A 153 0.17 -12.34 2.42
C SER A 153 0.03 -13.10 1.10
N TYR A 154 0.18 -12.43 -0.03
CA TYR A 154 0.25 -13.10 -1.34
C TYR A 154 1.59 -13.82 -1.56
N PHE A 155 2.67 -13.30 -0.98
CA PHE A 155 4.03 -13.81 -1.18
C PHE A 155 4.53 -14.71 -0.04
N SER A 156 3.86 -14.72 1.11
CA SER A 156 4.28 -15.53 2.27
C SER A 156 3.10 -15.85 3.17
N ASP A 157 3.12 -17.05 3.75
CA ASP A 157 2.17 -17.43 4.77
C ASP A 157 2.31 -16.52 6.00
N MET A 158 1.18 -16.24 6.63
CA MET A 158 1.08 -15.43 7.83
C MET A 158 -0.03 -15.97 8.72
N THR A 159 0.22 -16.02 10.01
CA THR A 159 -0.88 -16.17 10.98
C THR A 159 -1.73 -14.89 11.02
N ASN A 160 -2.96 -14.98 11.51
CA ASN A 160 -3.82 -13.81 11.67
C ASN A 160 -3.18 -12.73 12.58
N SER A 161 -2.43 -13.16 13.59
CA SER A 161 -1.71 -12.26 14.49
C SER A 161 -0.56 -11.52 13.78
N GLU A 162 0.23 -12.23 12.97
CA GLU A 162 1.30 -11.63 12.17
C GLU A 162 0.74 -10.65 11.15
N TYR A 163 -0.35 -11.05 10.46
CA TYR A 163 -1.04 -10.16 9.52
C TYR A 163 -1.53 -8.87 10.21
N ALA A 164 -2.18 -8.98 11.36
CA ALA A 164 -2.70 -7.85 12.11
C ALA A 164 -1.57 -6.92 12.62
N ALA A 165 -0.43 -7.49 13.02
CA ALA A 165 0.71 -6.77 13.55
C ALA A 165 1.58 -6.14 12.44
N PHE A 166 1.55 -6.70 11.22
CA PHE A 166 2.40 -6.21 10.12
C PHE A 166 2.08 -4.76 9.76
N GLY A 167 3.11 -3.96 9.63
CA GLY A 167 3.01 -2.57 9.21
C GLY A 167 4.28 -2.11 8.51
N VAL A 168 4.10 -1.11 7.66
CA VAL A 168 5.14 -0.50 6.82
C VAL A 168 5.24 0.97 7.19
N LYS A 169 6.45 1.51 7.37
CA LYS A 169 6.65 2.94 7.61
C LYS A 169 6.30 3.77 6.38
N ASN A 170 5.99 5.05 6.59
CA ASN A 170 5.78 5.95 5.45
C ASN A 170 7.01 5.94 4.53
N CYS A 171 6.80 5.82 3.24
CA CYS A 171 7.84 5.77 2.21
C CYS A 171 8.84 4.61 2.34
N GLU A 172 8.54 3.59 3.14
CA GLU A 172 9.32 2.37 3.14
C GLU A 172 9.10 1.59 1.85
N VAL A 173 10.19 1.05 1.31
CA VAL A 173 10.19 0.25 0.07
C VAL A 173 10.40 -1.20 0.44
N LEU A 174 9.47 -2.06 0.05
CA LEU A 174 9.55 -3.51 0.18
C LEU A 174 9.72 -4.13 -1.20
N GLU A 175 10.50 -5.18 -1.30
CA GLU A 175 10.68 -5.96 -2.53
C GLU A 175 10.01 -7.32 -2.40
N PHE A 176 9.28 -7.72 -3.44
CA PHE A 176 8.67 -9.05 -3.57
C PHE A 176 9.01 -9.63 -4.94
N SER A 177 9.29 -10.94 -4.98
CA SER A 177 9.60 -11.67 -6.21
C SER A 177 8.56 -12.77 -6.44
N PHE A 178 8.08 -12.89 -7.67
CA PHE A 178 7.16 -13.95 -8.06
C PHE A 178 7.82 -15.34 -8.16
N ASP A 179 9.14 -15.42 -7.98
CA ASP A 179 9.91 -16.68 -8.04
C ASP A 179 10.02 -17.39 -6.69
N GLY A 180 9.68 -16.71 -5.62
CA GLY A 180 9.61 -17.31 -4.30
C GLY A 180 8.46 -18.31 -4.25
N LYS A 181 8.74 -19.60 -4.07
CA LYS A 181 7.73 -20.55 -3.60
C LYS A 181 7.18 -19.99 -2.29
N ALA A 182 5.86 -19.85 -2.21
CA ALA A 182 5.21 -19.91 -0.92
C ALA A 182 5.57 -21.31 -0.36
N GLU A 183 6.53 -21.37 0.55
CA GLU A 183 6.75 -22.53 1.40
C GLU A 183 5.74 -22.51 2.53
#